data_ff974a1017947025e0567c8b7c202034
#
_entry.id   ff974a1017947025e0567c8b7c202034
#
_cell.length_a   1.000
_cell.length_b   1.000
_cell.length_c   1.000
_cell.angle_alpha   90.00
_cell.angle_beta   90.00
_cell.angle_gamma   90.00
#
_symmetry.space_group_name_H-M   'P 1'
#
loop_
_entity.id
_entity.type
_entity.pdbx_description
1 polymer ?
#
loop_
_entity_poly.entity_id
_entity_poly.type
_entity_poly.pdbx_seq_one_letter_code
_entity_poly.pdbx_strand_id
1 'polypeptide(L)'
;LLECVPAQLGKEISELFPHVPVIGIGAGVDTDGQVLVVQDMLGLTFGRVAKFVRNFMKEQAGETAILDAFKAYHAAVLDSSFPAKEQTFQVEL
;
A
#
# COMPACT_ATOMS: atom_id res chain seq x y z
N LEU A 1 -3.32 10.12 -8.57
CA LEU A 1 -3.52 9.25 -7.41
C LEU A 1 -4.77 8.41 -7.60
N LEU A 2 -4.65 7.11 -7.39
CA LEU A 2 -5.79 6.18 -7.46
C LEU A 2 -6.05 5.60 -6.07
N GLU A 3 -7.29 5.68 -5.62
CA GLU A 3 -7.69 5.15 -4.32
C GLU A 3 -8.82 4.15 -4.46
N CYS A 4 -8.65 2.98 -3.83
CA CYS A 4 -9.67 1.93 -3.75
C CYS A 4 -10.20 1.48 -5.12
N VAL A 5 -9.28 1.26 -6.07
CA VAL A 5 -9.64 0.70 -7.38
C VAL A 5 -9.14 -0.74 -7.51
N PRO A 6 -9.82 -1.57 -8.33
CA PRO A 6 -9.33 -2.93 -8.58
C PRO A 6 -7.91 -2.93 -9.15
N ALA A 7 -7.11 -3.90 -8.77
CA ALA A 7 -5.71 -4.01 -9.22
C ALA A 7 -5.58 -3.99 -10.74
N GLN A 8 -6.50 -4.63 -11.44
CA GLN A 8 -6.50 -4.69 -12.90
C GLN A 8 -6.63 -3.29 -13.50
N LEU A 9 -7.51 -2.46 -12.94
CA LEU A 9 -7.70 -1.09 -13.39
C LEU A 9 -6.48 -0.22 -13.08
N GLY A 10 -5.90 -0.36 -11.91
CA GLY A 10 -4.66 0.33 -11.53
C GLY A 10 -3.53 0.03 -12.50
N LYS A 11 -3.38 -1.23 -12.86
CA LYS A 11 -2.40 -1.67 -13.85
C LYS A 11 -2.66 -1.06 -15.23
N GLU A 12 -3.89 -1.13 -15.72
CA GLU A 12 -4.27 -0.59 -17.03
C GLU A 12 -4.01 0.91 -17.12
N ILE A 13 -4.40 1.67 -16.10
CA ILE A 13 -4.20 3.11 -16.07
C ILE A 13 -2.71 3.44 -16.09
N SER A 14 -1.92 2.72 -15.32
CA SER A 14 -0.46 2.93 -15.27
C SER A 14 0.20 2.66 -16.62
N GLU A 15 -0.25 1.64 -17.32
CA GLU A 15 0.25 1.29 -18.66
C GLU A 15 -0.19 2.28 -19.73
N LEU A 16 -1.42 2.81 -19.64
CA LEU A 16 -1.95 3.78 -20.59
C LEU A 16 -1.23 5.13 -20.52
N PHE A 17 -0.71 5.48 -19.37
CA PHE A 17 -0.07 6.78 -19.14
C PHE A 17 1.38 6.61 -18.66
N PRO A 18 2.27 6.06 -19.49
CA PRO A 18 3.62 5.71 -19.05
C PRO A 18 4.50 6.93 -18.67
N HIS A 19 4.10 8.13 -19.06
CA HIS A 19 4.82 9.36 -18.73
C HIS A 19 4.25 10.09 -17.50
N VAL A 20 3.19 9.55 -16.89
CA VAL A 20 2.54 10.13 -15.71
C VAL A 20 2.74 9.18 -14.55
N PRO A 21 3.45 9.58 -13.48
CA PRO A 21 3.54 8.74 -12.29
C PRO A 21 2.15 8.49 -11.69
N VAL A 22 1.78 7.23 -11.53
CA VAL A 22 0.52 6.83 -10.92
C VAL A 22 0.80 6.28 -9.54
N ILE A 23 0.28 6.96 -8.52
CA ILE A 23 0.46 6.56 -7.12
C ILE A 23 -0.84 5.95 -6.64
N GLY A 24 -0.75 4.76 -6.03
CA GLY A 24 -1.92 4.03 -5.57
C GLY A 24 -2.02 3.92 -4.06
N ILE A 25 -3.25 3.96 -3.58
CA ILE A 25 -3.61 3.56 -2.23
C ILE A 25 -4.84 2.66 -2.35
N GLY A 26 -4.65 1.39 -2.06
CA GLY A 26 -5.70 0.40 -2.32
C GLY A 26 -5.97 0.18 -3.80
N ALA A 27 -4.95 0.28 -4.65
CA ALA A 27 -5.07 0.17 -6.11
C ALA A 27 -4.19 -0.95 -6.70
N GLY A 28 -3.70 -1.84 -5.87
CA GLY A 28 -2.85 -2.96 -6.29
C GLY A 28 -1.38 -2.60 -6.39
N VAL A 29 -0.56 -3.57 -6.73
CA VAL A 29 0.90 -3.46 -6.71
C VAL A 29 1.50 -2.91 -8.01
N ASP A 30 0.72 -2.83 -9.08
CA ASP A 30 1.21 -2.51 -10.41
C ASP A 30 1.16 -1.01 -10.77
N THR A 31 0.92 -0.14 -9.81
CA THR A 31 1.10 1.30 -9.99
C THR A 31 2.57 1.68 -9.81
N ASP A 32 2.94 2.89 -10.19
CA ASP A 32 4.32 3.35 -10.11
C ASP A 32 4.82 3.53 -8.68
N GLY A 33 3.92 3.81 -7.74
CA GLY A 33 4.25 3.94 -6.33
C GLY A 33 3.05 3.73 -5.44
N GLN A 34 3.29 3.70 -4.13
CA GLN A 34 2.29 3.46 -3.11
C GLN A 34 2.30 4.58 -2.07
N VAL A 35 1.14 4.86 -1.51
CA VAL A 35 1.01 5.75 -0.35
C VAL A 35 0.10 5.11 0.68
N LEU A 36 0.37 5.35 1.95
CA LEU A 36 -0.50 4.98 3.07
C LEU A 36 -0.58 6.12 4.05
N VAL A 37 -1.74 6.27 4.68
CA VAL A 37 -1.91 7.17 5.81
C VAL A 37 -0.99 6.70 6.94
N VAL A 38 -0.20 7.61 7.50
CA VAL A 38 0.82 7.26 8.50
C VAL A 38 0.22 6.61 9.75
N GLN A 39 -0.95 7.06 10.20
CA GLN A 39 -1.63 6.48 11.35
C GLN A 39 -2.01 5.01 11.09
N ASP A 40 -2.45 4.69 9.88
CA ASP A 40 -2.77 3.32 9.50
C ASP A 40 -1.52 2.45 9.44
N MET A 41 -0.48 2.95 8.81
CA MET A 41 0.79 2.25 8.65
C MET A 41 1.41 1.92 10.01
N LEU A 42 1.29 2.81 10.98
CA LEU A 42 1.86 2.66 12.32
C LEU A 42 0.93 2.00 13.33
N GLY A 43 -0.27 1.60 12.89
CA GLY A 43 -1.21 0.91 13.77
C GLY A 43 -1.87 1.80 14.82
N LEU A 44 -1.99 3.09 14.55
CA LEU A 44 -2.55 4.07 15.48
C LEU A 44 -4.04 4.34 15.26
N THR A 45 -4.63 3.77 14.21
CA THR A 45 -6.02 3.99 13.87
C THR A 45 -6.93 3.21 14.81
N PHE A 46 -7.89 3.90 15.42
CA PHE A 46 -8.91 3.27 16.24
C PHE A 46 -10.06 2.74 15.38
N GLY A 47 -10.62 1.60 15.80
CA GLY A 47 -11.76 1.02 15.13
C GLY A 47 -11.39 0.27 13.85
N ARG A 48 -12.27 0.38 12.85
CA ARG A 48 -12.11 -0.38 11.61
C ARG A 48 -11.00 0.18 10.73
N VAL A 49 -10.12 -0.71 10.28
CA VAL A 49 -9.02 -0.40 9.37
C VAL A 49 -9.37 -0.93 7.98
N ALA A 50 -9.09 -0.13 6.95
CA ALA A 50 -9.37 -0.54 5.57
C ALA A 50 -8.57 -1.78 5.16
N LYS A 51 -9.15 -2.56 4.25
CA LYS A 51 -8.55 -3.79 3.74
C LYS A 51 -7.13 -3.59 3.18
N PHE A 52 -6.89 -2.47 2.54
CA PHE A 52 -5.60 -2.22 1.86
C PHE A 52 -4.47 -1.83 2.83
N VAL A 53 -4.75 -1.70 4.11
CA VAL A 53 -3.76 -1.29 5.11
C VAL A 53 -3.01 -2.51 5.65
N ARG A 54 -1.69 -2.39 5.73
CA ARG A 54 -0.83 -3.29 6.49
C ARG A 54 -0.23 -2.50 7.65
N ASN A 55 -0.32 -3.06 8.85
CA ASN A 55 0.26 -2.46 10.05
C ASN A 55 1.74 -2.86 10.14
N PHE A 56 2.63 -1.96 9.76
CA PHE A 56 4.06 -2.23 9.76
C PHE A 56 4.69 -2.13 11.15
N MET A 57 4.00 -1.53 12.13
CA MET A 57 4.48 -1.49 13.51
C MET A 57 4.36 -2.83 14.23
N LYS A 58 3.45 -3.67 13.80
CA LYS A 58 3.15 -4.97 14.43
C LYS A 58 4.37 -5.88 14.53
N GLU A 59 5.29 -5.76 13.58
CA GLU A 59 6.50 -6.57 13.46
C GLU A 59 7.70 -5.94 14.15
N GLN A 60 7.54 -4.76 14.75
CA GLN A 60 8.65 -3.99 15.28
C GLN A 60 8.64 -3.97 16.81
N ALA A 61 9.82 -3.82 17.40
CA ALA A 61 9.98 -3.72 18.85
C ALA A 61 11.20 -2.85 19.18
N GLY A 62 11.19 -2.23 20.38
CA GLY A 62 12.30 -1.44 20.89
C GLY A 62 12.22 0.02 20.53
N GLU A 63 13.31 0.74 20.80
CA GLU A 63 13.38 2.20 20.72
C GLU A 63 13.30 2.74 19.28
N THR A 64 13.69 1.93 18.29
CA THR A 64 13.69 2.33 16.88
C THR A 64 12.49 1.76 16.11
N ALA A 65 11.45 1.31 16.81
CA ALA A 65 10.32 0.62 16.19
C ALA A 65 9.63 1.46 15.10
N ILE A 66 9.44 2.77 15.34
CA ILE A 66 8.80 3.65 14.35
C ILE A 66 9.67 3.77 13.10
N LEU A 67 10.96 4.02 13.27
CA LEU A 67 11.91 4.09 12.15
C LEU A 67 11.92 2.77 11.37
N ASP A 68 11.95 1.65 12.10
CA ASP A 68 11.98 0.33 11.50
C ASP A 68 10.70 0.02 10.72
N ALA A 69 9.55 0.52 11.20
CA ALA A 69 8.29 0.41 10.47
C ALA A 69 8.34 1.16 9.12
N PHE A 70 8.87 2.38 9.10
CA PHE A 70 9.06 3.12 7.85
C PHE A 70 10.02 2.42 6.90
N LYS A 71 11.12 1.87 7.42
CA LYS A 71 12.07 1.11 6.61
C LYS A 71 11.44 -0.15 6.04
N ALA A 72 10.64 -0.86 6.82
CA ALA A 72 9.93 -2.06 6.38
C ALA A 72 8.91 -1.73 5.28
N TYR A 73 8.16 -0.64 5.43
CA TYR A 73 7.25 -0.17 4.40
C TYR A 73 7.98 0.14 3.10
N HIS A 74 9.04 0.92 3.18
CA HIS A 74 9.85 1.27 2.01
C HIS A 74 10.38 0.02 1.28
N ALA A 75 10.95 -0.92 2.04
CA ALA A 75 11.45 -2.17 1.47
C ALA A 75 10.35 -2.99 0.81
N ALA A 76 9.17 -3.07 1.45
CA ALA A 76 8.04 -3.83 0.91
C ALA A 76 7.49 -3.22 -0.39
N VAL A 77 7.49 -1.90 -0.49
CA VAL A 77 7.10 -1.22 -1.73
C VAL A 77 8.12 -1.50 -2.83
N LEU A 78 9.42 -1.41 -2.53
CA LEU A 78 10.48 -1.62 -3.51
C LEU A 78 10.53 -3.05 -4.04
N ASP A 79 10.28 -4.05 -3.19
CA ASP A 79 10.31 -5.46 -3.60
C ASP A 79 8.95 -5.98 -4.05
N SER A 80 7.93 -5.12 -4.09
CA SER A 80 6.57 -5.45 -4.50
C SER A 80 5.85 -6.46 -3.61
N SER A 81 6.28 -6.62 -2.36
CA SER A 81 5.57 -7.46 -1.40
C SER A 81 4.36 -6.76 -0.78
N PHE A 82 4.29 -5.44 -0.88
CA PHE A 82 3.13 -4.66 -0.46
C PHE A 82 2.67 -3.75 -1.61
N PRO A 83 1.37 -3.67 -1.91
CA PRO A 83 0.29 -4.45 -1.31
C PRO A 83 0.30 -5.91 -1.77
N ALA A 84 0.05 -6.82 -0.82
CA ALA A 84 -0.14 -8.22 -1.12
C ALA A 84 -1.58 -8.48 -1.59
N LYS A 85 -1.87 -9.72 -1.96
CA LYS A 85 -3.19 -10.09 -2.47
C LYS A 85 -4.31 -9.79 -1.48
N GLU A 86 -4.09 -10.02 -0.19
CA GLU A 86 -5.08 -9.76 0.86
C GLU A 86 -5.36 -8.27 1.09
N GLN A 87 -4.49 -7.39 0.61
CA GLN A 87 -4.67 -5.94 0.68
C GLN A 87 -5.13 -5.33 -0.64
N THR A 88 -5.57 -6.16 -1.57
CA THR A 88 -5.84 -5.75 -2.95
C THR A 88 -7.29 -6.00 -3.32
N PHE A 89 -7.92 -5.02 -3.96
CA PHE A 89 -9.26 -5.16 -4.52
C PHE A 89 -9.16 -5.81 -5.91
N GLN A 90 -10.10 -6.71 -6.20
CA GLN A 90 -10.18 -7.41 -7.48
C GLN A 90 -11.52 -7.09 -8.14
N VAL A 91 -11.54 -7.16 -9.47
CA VAL A 91 -12.81 -7.11 -10.21
C VAL A 91 -13.54 -8.44 -10.00
N GLU A 92 -14.77 -8.36 -9.51
CA GLU A 92 -15.64 -9.53 -9.42
C GLU A 92 -16.47 -9.62 -10.68
N LEU A 93 -16.39 -10.77 -11.34
CA LEU A 93 -17.13 -11.06 -12.56
C LEU A 93 -18.31 -12.00 -12.26
#